data_91413921969b9908666118e0a40ba620
#
_entry.id   91413921969b9908666118e0a40ba620
#
_cell.length_a   1.000
_cell.length_b   1.000
_cell.length_c   1.000
_cell.angle_alpha   90.00
_cell.angle_beta   90.00
_cell.angle_gamma   90.00
#
_symmetry.space_group_name_H-M   'P 1'
#
loop_
_entity.id
_entity.type
_entity.pdbx_description
1 polymer ?
#
loop_
_entity_poly.entity_id
_entity_poly.type
_entity_poly.pdbx_seq_one_letter_code
_entity_poly.pdbx_strand_id
1 'polypeptide(L)'
;MQFLLDNIDLLWKAFLTTLGLSALAGLIALGLGTLLAAARVSPIPPLRGLATFYVEVFRCTPLTVVFFFLIFGLPQIDFVIGFFPGAVVALGLYTAAFVCEAIRSGINAISTGQAEASRAIGLTFGQSLREVILPQAFRTVVPPLGNVFIAMVKNSSIAAGFAVAELSSLLPRLVNADAAALTSILVGIVVAYMLITLPLAFAVNRLERRVAILR
;
A
#
# COMPACT_ATOMS: atom_id res chain seq x y z
N MET A 1 -28.48 -6.27 14.50
CA MET A 1 -28.24 -4.87 14.08
C MET A 1 -28.16 -3.93 15.30
N GLN A 2 -29.03 -4.06 16.28
CA GLN A 2 -29.02 -3.22 17.49
C GLN A 2 -27.70 -3.32 18.25
N PHE A 3 -27.17 -4.55 18.44
CA PHE A 3 -25.86 -4.78 19.05
C PHE A 3 -24.70 -3.97 18.43
N LEU A 4 -24.70 -3.77 17.09
CA LEU A 4 -23.70 -2.93 16.44
C LEU A 4 -23.88 -1.44 16.72
N LEU A 5 -25.13 -0.98 16.83
CA LEU A 5 -25.42 0.41 17.19
C LEU A 5 -25.01 0.70 18.63
N ASP A 6 -25.20 -0.25 19.53
CA ASP A 6 -24.76 -0.13 20.93
C ASP A 6 -23.22 -0.09 21.07
N ASN A 7 -22.49 -0.61 20.06
CA ASN A 7 -21.03 -0.61 20.02
C ASN A 7 -20.45 0.35 18.95
N ILE A 8 -21.22 1.33 18.50
CA ILE A 8 -20.83 2.24 17.40
C ILE A 8 -19.56 3.03 17.71
N ASP A 9 -19.36 3.46 18.97
CA ASP A 9 -18.15 4.18 19.39
C ASP A 9 -16.89 3.33 19.24
N LEU A 10 -17.01 2.04 19.50
CA LEU A 10 -15.94 1.08 19.36
C LEU A 10 -15.58 0.87 17.89
N LEU A 11 -16.60 0.68 17.06
CA LEU A 11 -16.46 0.57 15.60
C LEU A 11 -15.82 1.84 15.01
N TRP A 12 -16.26 3.02 15.46
CA TRP A 12 -15.73 4.29 14.98
C TRP A 12 -14.24 4.47 15.33
N LYS A 13 -13.86 4.17 16.56
CA LYS A 13 -12.43 4.21 16.97
C LYS A 13 -11.58 3.25 16.17
N ALA A 14 -12.01 2.02 15.99
CA ALA A 14 -11.30 1.02 15.20
C ALA A 14 -11.22 1.42 13.71
N PHE A 15 -12.30 2.01 13.16
CA PHE A 15 -12.32 2.57 11.80
C PHE A 15 -11.25 3.66 11.61
N LEU A 16 -11.18 4.62 12.55
CA LEU A 16 -10.17 5.68 12.53
C LEU A 16 -8.75 5.12 12.69
N THR A 17 -8.58 4.08 13.51
CA THR A 17 -7.28 3.40 13.64
C THR A 17 -6.87 2.72 12.34
N THR A 18 -7.77 1.99 11.67
CA THR A 18 -7.51 1.39 10.36
C THR A 18 -7.15 2.43 9.30
N LEU A 19 -7.89 3.55 9.29
CA LEU A 19 -7.65 4.65 8.36
C LEU A 19 -6.29 5.31 8.62
N GLY A 20 -5.97 5.61 9.88
CA GLY A 20 -4.69 6.19 10.29
C GLY A 20 -3.51 5.27 9.99
N LEU A 21 -3.64 3.97 10.32
CA LEU A 21 -2.64 2.94 10.00
C LEU A 21 -2.37 2.90 8.50
N SER A 22 -3.44 2.81 7.70
CA SER A 22 -3.32 2.74 6.25
C SER A 22 -2.74 4.03 5.65
N ALA A 23 -3.14 5.20 6.13
CA ALA A 23 -2.63 6.47 5.63
C ALA A 23 -1.12 6.63 5.91
N LEU A 24 -0.69 6.38 7.16
CA LEU A 24 0.72 6.50 7.54
C LEU A 24 1.59 5.46 6.85
N ALA A 25 1.16 4.20 6.80
CA ALA A 25 1.86 3.16 6.05
C ALA A 25 1.92 3.47 4.56
N GLY A 26 0.86 4.04 4.00
CA GLY A 26 0.79 4.48 2.60
C GLY A 26 1.80 5.58 2.27
N LEU A 27 2.00 6.55 3.16
CA LEU A 27 3.01 7.59 3.00
C LEU A 27 4.43 7.00 2.97
N ILE A 28 4.74 6.09 3.90
CA ILE A 28 6.02 5.38 3.91
C ILE A 28 6.19 4.57 2.62
N ALA A 29 5.17 3.80 2.24
CA ALA A 29 5.20 2.96 1.05
C ALA A 29 5.40 3.76 -0.23
N LEU A 30 4.71 4.90 -0.38
CA LEU A 30 4.85 5.76 -1.55
C LEU A 30 6.23 6.40 -1.62
N GLY A 31 6.70 6.98 -0.52
CA GLY A 31 8.02 7.63 -0.46
C GLY A 31 9.16 6.64 -0.72
N LEU A 32 9.23 5.57 0.09
CA LEU A 32 10.29 4.56 -0.04
C LEU A 32 10.18 3.79 -1.35
N GLY A 33 8.97 3.39 -1.76
CA GLY A 33 8.76 2.66 -3.00
C GLY A 33 9.15 3.46 -4.23
N THR A 34 8.93 4.78 -4.24
CA THR A 34 9.38 5.67 -5.32
C THR A 34 10.90 5.77 -5.36
N LEU A 35 11.55 5.91 -4.19
CA LEU A 35 13.01 5.93 -4.09
C LEU A 35 13.63 4.60 -4.57
N LEU A 36 13.05 3.47 -4.16
CA LEU A 36 13.47 2.15 -4.63
C LEU A 36 13.28 1.99 -6.15
N ALA A 37 12.18 2.48 -6.70
CA ALA A 37 11.94 2.43 -8.14
C ALA A 37 13.00 3.26 -8.90
N ALA A 38 13.29 4.47 -8.43
CA ALA A 38 14.36 5.30 -8.99
C ALA A 38 15.73 4.61 -8.90
N ALA A 39 16.03 3.96 -7.77
CA ALA A 39 17.26 3.20 -7.58
C ALA A 39 17.36 2.00 -8.54
N ARG A 40 16.25 1.29 -8.80
CA ARG A 40 16.21 0.13 -9.71
C ARG A 40 16.38 0.49 -11.19
N VAL A 41 16.01 1.69 -11.59
CA VAL A 41 16.24 2.16 -12.97
C VAL A 41 17.54 2.96 -13.11
N SER A 42 18.29 3.15 -12.02
CA SER A 42 19.57 3.86 -12.00
C SER A 42 20.65 3.11 -12.82
N PRO A 43 21.54 3.83 -13.50
CA PRO A 43 22.70 3.25 -14.14
C PRO A 43 23.77 2.75 -13.16
N ILE A 44 23.67 3.06 -11.86
CA ILE A 44 24.64 2.71 -10.80
C ILE A 44 24.38 1.27 -10.31
N PRO A 45 25.26 0.29 -10.64
CA PRO A 45 24.99 -1.12 -10.35
C PRO A 45 24.78 -1.45 -8.86
N PRO A 46 25.56 -0.91 -7.89
CA PRO A 46 25.33 -1.18 -6.47
C PRO A 46 23.96 -0.72 -5.98
N LEU A 47 23.52 0.47 -6.41
CA LEU A 47 22.23 1.04 -6.02
C LEU A 47 21.07 0.20 -6.57
N ARG A 48 21.18 -0.24 -7.83
CA ARG A 48 20.21 -1.14 -8.45
C ARG A 48 20.17 -2.50 -7.76
N GLY A 49 21.35 -3.05 -7.38
CA GLY A 49 21.45 -4.31 -6.65
C GLY A 49 20.78 -4.27 -5.29
N LEU A 50 21.06 -3.24 -4.48
CA LEU A 50 20.44 -3.05 -3.16
C LEU A 50 18.91 -2.91 -3.25
N ALA A 51 18.42 -2.09 -4.18
CA ALA A 51 16.98 -1.91 -4.36
C ALA A 51 16.30 -3.20 -4.85
N THR A 52 16.96 -3.97 -5.72
CA THR A 52 16.47 -5.28 -6.17
C THR A 52 16.40 -6.26 -5.00
N PHE A 53 17.47 -6.36 -4.22
CA PHE A 53 17.51 -7.22 -3.03
C PHE A 53 16.37 -6.90 -2.04
N TYR A 54 16.19 -5.61 -1.71
CA TYR A 54 15.09 -5.18 -0.86
C TYR A 54 13.73 -5.66 -1.39
N VAL A 55 13.44 -5.37 -2.65
CA VAL A 55 12.15 -5.70 -3.26
C VAL A 55 11.90 -7.20 -3.26
N GLU A 56 12.89 -8.02 -3.63
CA GLU A 56 12.75 -9.48 -3.64
C GLU A 56 12.54 -10.03 -2.23
N VAL A 57 13.28 -9.54 -1.22
CA VAL A 57 13.12 -9.96 0.17
C VAL A 57 11.68 -9.70 0.65
N PHE A 58 11.17 -8.48 0.49
CA PHE A 58 9.84 -8.16 0.99
C PHE A 58 8.71 -8.82 0.18
N ARG A 59 8.87 -9.01 -1.11
CA ARG A 59 7.86 -9.70 -1.95
C ARG A 59 7.80 -11.19 -1.71
N CYS A 60 8.93 -11.82 -1.38
CA CYS A 60 9.01 -13.25 -1.10
C CYS A 60 8.79 -13.60 0.38
N THR A 61 8.65 -12.61 1.26
CA THR A 61 8.39 -12.81 2.69
C THR A 61 6.91 -12.57 2.99
N PRO A 62 6.22 -13.45 3.74
CA PRO A 62 4.86 -13.19 4.19
C PRO A 62 4.79 -11.93 5.07
N LEU A 63 3.77 -11.09 4.87
CA LEU A 63 3.61 -9.85 5.66
C LEU A 63 3.56 -10.11 7.17
N THR A 64 2.91 -11.20 7.60
CA THR A 64 2.88 -11.63 9.01
C THR A 64 4.27 -11.84 9.59
N VAL A 65 5.22 -12.38 8.83
CA VAL A 65 6.61 -12.57 9.27
C VAL A 65 7.30 -11.22 9.47
N VAL A 66 7.04 -10.24 8.61
CA VAL A 66 7.56 -8.88 8.77
C VAL A 66 7.03 -8.24 10.07
N PHE A 67 5.74 -8.43 10.37
CA PHE A 67 5.16 -7.98 11.64
C PHE A 67 5.81 -8.67 12.85
N PHE A 68 5.98 -10.00 12.81
CA PHE A 68 6.65 -10.74 13.89
C PHE A 68 8.07 -10.22 14.14
N PHE A 69 8.82 -10.00 13.07
CA PHE A 69 10.19 -9.49 13.20
C PHE A 69 10.24 -8.10 13.83
N LEU A 70 9.40 -7.17 13.40
CA LEU A 70 9.41 -5.80 13.92
C LEU A 70 8.86 -5.70 15.34
N ILE A 71 7.82 -6.46 15.67
CA ILE A 71 7.14 -6.31 16.97
C ILE A 71 7.76 -7.19 18.05
N PHE A 72 8.24 -8.37 17.71
CA PHE A 72 8.80 -9.33 18.68
C PHE A 72 10.30 -9.62 18.47
N GLY A 73 10.81 -9.45 17.25
CA GLY A 73 12.24 -9.67 16.94
C GLY A 73 13.12 -8.50 17.39
N LEU A 74 12.75 -7.27 17.05
CA LEU A 74 13.55 -6.09 17.42
C LEU A 74 13.72 -5.89 18.95
N PRO A 75 12.72 -6.16 19.79
CA PRO A 75 12.93 -6.09 21.25
C PRO A 75 13.99 -7.02 21.78
N GLN A 76 14.34 -8.10 21.09
CA GLN A 76 15.44 -9.01 21.51
C GLN A 76 16.82 -8.36 21.43
N ILE A 77 16.93 -7.23 20.73
CA ILE A 77 18.14 -6.42 20.61
C ILE A 77 17.96 -5.04 21.26
N ASP A 78 17.10 -4.95 22.28
CA ASP A 78 16.77 -3.74 23.05
C ASP A 78 16.16 -2.59 22.24
N PHE A 79 15.66 -2.87 21.01
CA PHE A 79 14.96 -1.89 20.19
C PHE A 79 13.45 -2.12 20.25
N VAL A 80 12.79 -1.40 21.18
CA VAL A 80 11.34 -1.53 21.39
C VAL A 80 10.58 -0.49 20.57
N ILE A 81 9.68 -0.94 19.72
CA ILE A 81 8.73 -0.10 19.00
C ILE A 81 7.31 -0.44 19.47
N GLY A 82 6.46 0.57 19.68
CA GLY A 82 5.08 0.35 20.07
C GLY A 82 4.28 -0.40 18.99
N PHE A 83 3.20 -1.08 19.37
CA PHE A 83 2.42 -1.93 18.46
C PHE A 83 1.89 -1.16 17.23
N PHE A 84 1.28 0.01 17.43
CA PHE A 84 0.75 0.81 16.32
C PHE A 84 1.88 1.37 15.42
N PRO A 85 2.93 2.03 15.91
CA PRO A 85 4.05 2.46 15.07
C PRO A 85 4.75 1.28 14.38
N GLY A 86 4.90 0.14 15.07
CA GLY A 86 5.46 -1.08 14.50
C GLY A 86 4.64 -1.61 13.33
N ALA A 87 3.32 -1.61 13.47
CA ALA A 87 2.40 -1.99 12.41
C ALA A 87 2.48 -1.03 11.19
N VAL A 88 2.56 0.30 11.45
CA VAL A 88 2.74 1.32 10.39
C VAL A 88 4.02 1.05 9.61
N VAL A 89 5.13 0.81 10.30
CA VAL A 89 6.43 0.53 9.66
C VAL A 89 6.40 -0.80 8.92
N ALA A 90 5.88 -1.88 9.53
CA ALA A 90 5.78 -3.20 8.90
C ALA A 90 5.00 -3.14 7.59
N LEU A 91 3.80 -2.58 7.64
CA LEU A 91 2.91 -2.46 6.49
C LEU A 91 3.50 -1.52 5.42
N GLY A 92 4.13 -0.41 5.85
CA GLY A 92 4.77 0.56 4.97
C GLY A 92 5.97 -0.02 4.23
N LEU A 93 6.90 -0.67 4.93
CA LEU A 93 8.07 -1.33 4.32
C LEU A 93 7.65 -2.44 3.35
N TYR A 94 6.73 -3.30 3.77
CA TYR A 94 6.21 -4.36 2.91
C TYR A 94 5.59 -3.79 1.63
N THR A 95 4.71 -2.81 1.77
CA THR A 95 3.98 -2.22 0.63
C THR A 95 4.91 -1.42 -0.28
N ALA A 96 6.00 -0.84 0.23
CA ALA A 96 7.00 -0.12 -0.57
C ALA A 96 7.60 -0.97 -1.69
N ALA A 97 7.79 -2.28 -1.46
CA ALA A 97 8.29 -3.19 -2.48
C ALA A 97 7.30 -3.31 -3.65
N PHE A 98 6.00 -3.36 -3.38
CA PHE A 98 4.95 -3.42 -4.41
C PHE A 98 4.74 -2.08 -5.11
N VAL A 99 4.86 -0.97 -4.40
CA VAL A 99 4.87 0.38 -5.00
C VAL A 99 6.05 0.51 -5.97
N CYS A 100 7.25 0.08 -5.57
CA CYS A 100 8.43 0.06 -6.44
C CYS A 100 8.16 -0.72 -7.74
N GLU A 101 7.58 -1.92 -7.66
CA GLU A 101 7.26 -2.74 -8.83
C GLU A 101 6.17 -2.11 -9.70
N ALA A 102 5.14 -1.50 -9.10
CA ALA A 102 4.09 -0.82 -9.84
C ALA A 102 4.67 0.35 -10.66
N ILE A 103 5.54 1.16 -10.05
CA ILE A 103 6.21 2.28 -10.74
C ILE A 103 7.13 1.76 -11.85
N ARG A 104 7.97 0.75 -11.56
CA ARG A 104 8.89 0.16 -12.55
C ARG A 104 8.13 -0.46 -13.71
N SER A 105 7.05 -1.17 -13.46
CA SER A 105 6.20 -1.75 -14.50
C SER A 105 5.60 -0.68 -15.39
N GLY A 106 5.10 0.41 -14.81
CA GLY A 106 4.54 1.52 -15.56
C GLY A 106 5.57 2.24 -16.44
N ILE A 107 6.80 2.43 -15.95
CA ILE A 107 7.91 3.00 -16.76
C ILE A 107 8.27 2.06 -17.91
N ASN A 108 8.40 0.76 -17.63
CA ASN A 108 8.77 -0.24 -18.64
C ASN A 108 7.65 -0.52 -19.67
N ALA A 109 6.43 -0.10 -19.40
CA ALA A 109 5.33 -0.20 -20.34
C ALA A 109 5.42 0.82 -21.49
N ILE A 110 6.29 1.85 -21.37
CA ILE A 110 6.52 2.82 -22.44
C ILE A 110 7.42 2.20 -23.49
N SER A 111 6.95 2.17 -24.73
CA SER A 111 7.68 1.63 -25.86
C SER A 111 8.97 2.43 -26.08
N THR A 112 10.08 1.75 -26.36
CA THR A 112 11.38 2.37 -26.71
C THR A 112 11.28 3.26 -27.94
N GLY A 113 10.36 2.94 -28.86
CA GLY A 113 10.06 3.77 -30.03
C GLY A 113 9.60 5.19 -29.71
N GLN A 114 8.96 5.41 -28.54
CA GLN A 114 8.62 6.78 -28.09
C GLN A 114 9.88 7.62 -27.81
N ALA A 115 10.87 7.00 -27.15
CA ALA A 115 12.14 7.66 -26.89
C ALA A 115 12.96 7.88 -28.19
N GLU A 116 12.90 6.95 -29.13
CA GLU A 116 13.58 7.05 -30.42
C GLU A 116 12.94 8.11 -31.31
N ALA A 117 11.61 8.13 -31.40
CA ALA A 117 10.86 9.12 -32.16
C ALA A 117 11.08 10.53 -31.61
N SER A 118 11.08 10.72 -30.30
CA SER A 118 11.34 12.02 -29.67
C SER A 118 12.76 12.55 -30.01
N ARG A 119 13.75 11.66 -30.04
CA ARG A 119 15.11 12.02 -30.43
C ARG A 119 15.23 12.30 -31.94
N ALA A 120 14.49 11.57 -32.76
CA ALA A 120 14.50 11.78 -34.22
C ALA A 120 13.98 13.17 -34.63
N ILE A 121 13.06 13.77 -33.83
CA ILE A 121 12.60 15.15 -34.05
C ILE A 121 13.46 16.20 -33.32
N GLY A 122 14.63 15.81 -32.79
CA GLY A 122 15.63 16.70 -32.22
C GLY A 122 15.49 17.05 -30.75
N LEU A 123 14.61 16.35 -29.98
CA LEU A 123 14.51 16.56 -28.55
C LEU A 123 15.77 16.05 -27.83
N THR A 124 16.27 16.81 -26.87
CA THR A 124 17.32 16.37 -25.96
C THR A 124 16.81 15.27 -25.05
N PHE A 125 17.69 14.52 -24.40
CA PHE A 125 17.30 13.48 -23.44
C PHE A 125 16.36 14.02 -22.35
N GLY A 126 16.67 15.19 -21.78
CA GLY A 126 15.83 15.81 -20.75
C GLY A 126 14.44 16.21 -21.27
N GLN A 127 14.36 16.74 -22.47
CA GLN A 127 13.09 17.08 -23.13
C GLN A 127 12.29 15.81 -23.45
N SER A 128 12.91 14.80 -24.05
CA SER A 128 12.26 13.50 -24.31
C SER A 128 11.70 12.87 -23.05
N LEU A 129 12.48 12.90 -21.95
CA LEU A 129 12.04 12.37 -20.66
C LEU A 129 10.85 13.15 -20.10
N ARG A 130 10.95 14.47 -20.04
CA ARG A 130 9.94 15.33 -19.39
C ARG A 130 8.66 15.47 -20.20
N GLU A 131 8.76 15.65 -21.50
CA GLU A 131 7.61 16.00 -22.36
C GLU A 131 6.93 14.75 -22.95
N VAL A 132 7.67 13.63 -23.12
CA VAL A 132 7.16 12.43 -23.80
C VAL A 132 7.03 11.24 -22.85
N ILE A 133 8.10 10.88 -22.13
CA ILE A 133 8.16 9.62 -21.37
C ILE A 133 7.43 9.74 -20.02
N LEU A 134 7.77 10.73 -19.20
CA LEU A 134 7.21 10.85 -17.84
C LEU A 134 5.69 11.04 -17.84
N PRO A 135 5.06 11.85 -18.70
CA PRO A 135 3.61 11.98 -18.73
C PRO A 135 2.91 10.66 -19.08
N GLN A 136 3.49 9.88 -19.97
CA GLN A 136 2.96 8.57 -20.35
C GLN A 136 3.18 7.55 -19.22
N ALA A 137 4.39 7.51 -18.64
CA ALA A 137 4.71 6.62 -17.52
C ALA A 137 3.80 6.89 -16.31
N PHE A 138 3.55 8.15 -15.96
CA PHE A 138 2.65 8.50 -14.87
C PHE A 138 1.25 7.91 -15.07
N ARG A 139 0.73 7.97 -16.29
CA ARG A 139 -0.59 7.42 -16.64
C ARG A 139 -0.65 5.90 -16.49
N THR A 140 0.41 5.21 -16.87
CA THR A 140 0.49 3.73 -16.78
C THR A 140 0.75 3.22 -15.36
N VAL A 141 1.33 4.07 -14.48
CA VAL A 141 1.61 3.73 -13.07
C VAL A 141 0.36 3.84 -12.19
N VAL A 142 -0.58 4.75 -12.50
CA VAL A 142 -1.74 5.03 -11.63
C VAL A 142 -2.61 3.80 -11.34
N PRO A 143 -3.04 2.98 -12.32
CA PRO A 143 -3.88 1.82 -12.04
C PRO A 143 -3.22 0.78 -11.13
N PRO A 144 -1.98 0.31 -11.39
CA PRO A 144 -1.33 -0.66 -10.50
C PRO A 144 -1.06 -0.10 -9.11
N LEU A 145 -0.71 1.19 -8.96
CA LEU A 145 -0.57 1.83 -7.65
C LEU A 145 -1.89 1.83 -6.87
N GLY A 146 -2.99 2.15 -7.52
CA GLY A 146 -4.31 2.11 -6.90
C GLY A 146 -4.63 0.73 -6.32
N ASN A 147 -4.37 -0.33 -7.08
CA ASN A 147 -4.56 -1.70 -6.63
C ASN A 147 -3.66 -2.06 -5.44
N VAL A 148 -2.41 -1.59 -5.42
CA VAL A 148 -1.50 -1.78 -4.29
C VAL A 148 -2.04 -1.12 -3.02
N PHE A 149 -2.56 0.11 -3.10
CA PHE A 149 -3.12 0.80 -1.93
C PHE A 149 -4.43 0.16 -1.44
N ILE A 150 -5.31 -0.29 -2.34
CA ILE A 150 -6.51 -1.04 -1.96
C ILE A 150 -6.14 -2.34 -1.26
N ALA A 151 -5.13 -3.06 -1.75
CA ALA A 151 -4.62 -4.26 -1.10
C ALA A 151 -3.99 -3.96 0.26
N MET A 152 -3.24 -2.86 0.38
CA MET A 152 -2.64 -2.41 1.64
C MET A 152 -3.69 -2.14 2.72
N VAL A 153 -4.80 -1.47 2.40
CA VAL A 153 -5.90 -1.24 3.35
C VAL A 153 -6.47 -2.58 3.84
N LYS A 154 -6.62 -3.57 2.97
CA LYS A 154 -7.07 -4.92 3.39
C LYS A 154 -6.03 -5.65 4.24
N ASN A 155 -4.76 -5.51 3.89
CA ASN A 155 -3.64 -6.10 4.63
C ASN A 155 -3.44 -5.48 6.02
N SER A 156 -3.98 -4.27 6.29
CA SER A 156 -3.93 -3.67 7.62
C SER A 156 -4.63 -4.54 8.68
N SER A 157 -5.58 -5.41 8.28
CA SER A 157 -6.24 -6.39 9.14
C SER A 157 -5.28 -7.35 9.87
N ILE A 158 -4.09 -7.59 9.31
CA ILE A 158 -3.07 -8.42 9.95
C ILE A 158 -2.60 -7.81 11.27
N ALA A 159 -2.64 -6.47 11.40
CA ALA A 159 -2.24 -5.76 12.60
C ALA A 159 -3.09 -6.10 13.84
N ALA A 160 -4.32 -6.62 13.65
CA ALA A 160 -5.17 -7.14 14.73
C ALA A 160 -4.48 -8.24 15.54
N GLY A 161 -3.76 -9.14 14.86
CA GLY A 161 -2.99 -10.21 15.49
C GLY A 161 -1.76 -9.73 16.30
N PHE A 162 -1.44 -8.43 16.20
CA PHE A 162 -0.30 -7.78 16.85
C PHE A 162 -0.74 -6.65 17.79
N ALA A 163 -1.85 -6.84 18.49
CA ALA A 163 -2.39 -5.93 19.51
C ALA A 163 -2.73 -4.51 19.02
N VAL A 164 -2.93 -4.31 17.71
CA VAL A 164 -3.44 -3.04 17.18
C VAL A 164 -4.97 -3.09 17.16
N ALA A 165 -5.60 -2.11 17.81
CA ALA A 165 -7.06 -2.02 17.92
C ALA A 165 -7.70 -1.44 16.66
N GLU A 166 -7.54 -2.15 15.53
CA GLU A 166 -8.13 -1.83 14.23
C GLU A 166 -9.42 -2.65 13.99
N LEU A 167 -10.10 -2.48 12.86
CA LEU A 167 -11.42 -3.06 12.60
C LEU A 167 -11.51 -4.58 12.81
N SER A 168 -10.50 -5.36 12.35
CA SER A 168 -10.53 -6.82 12.50
C SER A 168 -10.32 -7.28 13.94
N SER A 169 -9.67 -6.46 14.78
CA SER A 169 -9.48 -6.73 16.20
C SER A 169 -10.80 -6.76 16.99
N LEU A 170 -11.84 -6.17 16.43
CA LEU A 170 -13.16 -6.15 17.05
C LEU A 170 -13.87 -7.50 16.99
N LEU A 171 -13.52 -8.37 16.02
CA LEU A 171 -14.22 -9.64 15.82
C LEU A 171 -14.18 -10.52 17.06
N PRO A 172 -13.03 -10.93 17.61
CA PRO A 172 -13.00 -11.74 18.82
C PRO A 172 -13.62 -11.03 20.04
N ARG A 173 -13.42 -9.72 20.15
CA ARG A 173 -13.94 -8.93 21.25
C ARG A 173 -15.46 -8.90 21.29
N LEU A 174 -16.10 -8.62 20.15
CA LEU A 174 -17.56 -8.51 20.06
C LEU A 174 -18.24 -9.90 20.08
N VAL A 175 -17.62 -10.92 19.49
CA VAL A 175 -18.14 -12.31 19.53
C VAL A 175 -18.10 -12.86 20.96
N ASN A 176 -17.08 -12.54 21.75
CA ASN A 176 -17.02 -12.94 23.16
C ASN A 176 -18.09 -12.23 24.03
N ALA A 177 -18.55 -11.03 23.62
CA ALA A 177 -19.62 -10.30 24.30
C ALA A 177 -21.02 -10.85 23.93
N ASP A 178 -21.23 -11.19 22.66
CA ASP A 178 -22.48 -11.78 22.16
C ASP A 178 -22.22 -12.67 20.95
N ALA A 179 -22.09 -13.97 21.16
CA ALA A 179 -21.87 -14.96 20.12
C ALA A 179 -23.08 -15.09 19.16
N ALA A 180 -24.29 -14.79 19.60
CA ALA A 180 -25.48 -14.82 18.76
C ALA A 180 -25.50 -13.71 17.72
N ALA A 181 -24.76 -12.62 17.96
CA ALA A 181 -24.61 -11.50 17.02
C ALA A 181 -23.53 -11.70 15.95
N LEU A 182 -22.86 -12.86 15.87
CA LEU A 182 -21.72 -13.13 14.98
C LEU A 182 -21.92 -12.64 13.55
N THR A 183 -23.06 -12.99 12.92
CA THR A 183 -23.35 -12.58 11.53
C THR A 183 -23.42 -11.07 11.41
N SER A 184 -24.07 -10.38 12.35
CA SER A 184 -24.16 -8.92 12.36
C SER A 184 -22.78 -8.27 12.53
N ILE A 185 -21.95 -8.82 13.40
CA ILE A 185 -20.58 -8.34 13.66
C ILE A 185 -19.74 -8.47 12.40
N LEU A 186 -19.75 -9.63 11.73
CA LEU A 186 -19.04 -9.85 10.48
C LEU A 186 -19.47 -8.88 9.40
N VAL A 187 -20.79 -8.73 9.19
CA VAL A 187 -21.32 -7.77 8.20
C VAL A 187 -20.90 -6.34 8.54
N GLY A 188 -20.95 -5.94 9.81
CA GLY A 188 -20.52 -4.62 10.25
C GLY A 188 -19.05 -4.33 9.94
N ILE A 189 -18.15 -5.27 10.22
CA ILE A 189 -16.72 -5.14 9.92
C ILE A 189 -16.48 -5.08 8.40
N VAL A 190 -17.15 -5.94 7.62
CA VAL A 190 -17.05 -5.92 6.15
C VAL A 190 -17.51 -4.58 5.61
N VAL A 191 -18.67 -4.07 6.05
CA VAL A 191 -19.18 -2.76 5.63
C VAL A 191 -18.20 -1.66 6.00
N ALA A 192 -17.62 -1.69 7.21
CA ALA A 192 -16.63 -0.71 7.63
C ALA A 192 -15.37 -0.69 6.74
N TYR A 193 -14.84 -1.87 6.35
CA TYR A 193 -13.75 -1.95 5.36
C TYR A 193 -14.19 -1.45 3.98
N MET A 194 -15.41 -1.77 3.54
CA MET A 194 -15.93 -1.27 2.27
C MET A 194 -16.05 0.25 2.24
N LEU A 195 -16.41 0.89 3.37
CA LEU A 195 -16.46 2.35 3.49
C LEU A 195 -15.07 3.02 3.31
N ILE A 196 -13.97 2.30 3.51
CA ILE A 196 -12.62 2.78 3.20
C ILE A 196 -12.23 2.42 1.77
N THR A 197 -12.44 1.16 1.37
CA THR A 197 -11.90 0.62 0.11
C THR A 197 -12.70 1.05 -1.12
N LEU A 198 -14.04 1.20 -1.02
CA LEU A 198 -14.86 1.60 -2.17
C LEU A 198 -14.60 3.06 -2.59
N PRO A 199 -14.54 4.07 -1.67
CA PRO A 199 -14.16 5.41 -2.08
C PRO A 199 -12.77 5.48 -2.68
N LEU A 200 -11.81 4.70 -2.13
CA LEU A 200 -10.46 4.61 -2.68
C LEU A 200 -10.48 4.01 -4.10
N ALA A 201 -11.20 2.90 -4.30
CA ALA A 201 -11.36 2.28 -5.62
C ALA A 201 -12.04 3.22 -6.62
N PHE A 202 -13.07 3.94 -6.17
CA PHE A 202 -13.74 4.94 -7.02
C PHE A 202 -12.80 6.09 -7.41
N ALA A 203 -12.01 6.60 -6.46
CA ALA A 203 -11.02 7.64 -6.72
C ALA A 203 -9.96 7.16 -7.73
N VAL A 204 -9.44 5.94 -7.56
CA VAL A 204 -8.48 5.32 -8.49
C VAL A 204 -9.09 5.19 -9.88
N ASN A 205 -10.29 4.61 -10.01
CA ASN A 205 -10.98 4.44 -11.29
C ASN A 205 -11.27 5.79 -11.98
N ARG A 206 -11.62 6.81 -11.20
CA ARG A 206 -11.84 8.16 -11.74
C ARG A 206 -10.54 8.78 -12.24
N LEU A 207 -9.46 8.58 -11.50
CA LEU A 207 -8.13 9.05 -11.89
C LEU A 207 -7.65 8.33 -13.15
N GLU A 208 -7.83 7.02 -13.21
CA GLU A 208 -7.51 6.19 -14.38
C GLU A 208 -8.24 6.67 -15.63
N ARG A 209 -9.55 6.92 -15.55
CA ARG A 209 -10.34 7.46 -16.67
C ARG A 209 -9.87 8.84 -17.14
N ARG A 210 -9.35 9.69 -16.24
CA ARG A 210 -8.81 11.01 -16.61
C ARG A 210 -7.45 10.93 -17.28
N VAL A 211 -6.65 9.92 -16.93
CA VAL A 211 -5.30 9.74 -17.50
C VAL A 211 -5.26 8.76 -18.66
N ALA A 212 -6.35 8.00 -18.90
CA ALA A 212 -6.46 7.10 -20.04
C ALA A 212 -6.32 7.90 -21.35
N ILE A 213 -5.40 7.45 -22.20
CA ILE A 213 -5.31 7.92 -23.57
C ILE A 213 -6.41 7.18 -24.32
N LEU A 214 -7.33 7.91 -24.95
CA LEU A 214 -8.24 7.33 -25.93
C LEU A 214 -7.37 6.67 -27.01
N ARG A 215 -7.43 5.33 -27.06
CA ARG A 215 -6.83 4.55 -28.14
C ARG A 215 -7.76 4.55 -29.31
#